data_9331133759df85a23ccf1c8b95cf3aad
#
_entry.id   9331133759df85a23ccf1c8b95cf3aad
#
_cell.length_a   1.000
_cell.length_b   1.000
_cell.length_c   1.000
_cell.angle_alpha   90.00
_cell.angle_beta   90.00
_cell.angle_gamma   90.00
#
_symmetry.space_group_name_H-M   'P 1'
#
loop_
_entity.id
_entity.type
_entity.pdbx_description
1 polymer ?
#
loop_
_entity_poly.entity_id
_entity_poly.type
_entity_poly.pdbx_seq_one_letter_code
_entity_poly.pdbx_strand_id
1 'polypeptide(L)'
;KQLTLECFGEEMTPITNLIGKGRSQITMDEVPIKDAAPYAAADAYYTEKLYPLLKTELSEKNITKLYDEVEIPLIQILIKMQQNGVSLNIPLLHEMSKTLGDQLKNIESEMFTLIGHEFNLNSPKQLSDILFSELNLPPTRKIQSGHSTDAQSLDELKSKLDRGEAETADPRSYDVLNSILEYREMSKIKSTYVDSLPELLNTETNRVHTSYRQTGTATGRISS
;
A
#
# COMPACT_ATOMS: atom_id res chain seq x y z
N LYS A 1 -3.92 9.88 -21.10
CA LYS A 1 -5.14 9.27 -21.69
C LYS A 1 -6.40 9.88 -21.08
N GLN A 2 -6.53 9.92 -19.74
CA GLN A 2 -7.67 10.55 -19.09
C GLN A 2 -7.80 12.04 -19.45
N LEU A 3 -6.71 12.81 -19.33
CA LEU A 3 -6.68 14.23 -19.73
C LEU A 3 -7.03 14.44 -21.22
N THR A 4 -6.63 13.52 -22.09
CA THR A 4 -6.98 13.59 -23.53
C THR A 4 -8.48 13.45 -23.72
N LEU A 5 -9.10 12.51 -23.03
CA LEU A 5 -10.55 12.33 -23.07
C LEU A 5 -11.28 13.57 -22.49
N GLU A 6 -10.83 14.08 -21.36
CA GLU A 6 -11.43 15.25 -20.70
C GLU A 6 -11.29 16.54 -21.51
N CYS A 7 -10.10 16.78 -22.10
CA CYS A 7 -9.82 18.04 -22.83
C CYS A 7 -10.24 18.01 -24.30
N PHE A 8 -10.23 16.87 -24.95
CA PHE A 8 -10.48 16.77 -26.40
C PHE A 8 -11.65 15.85 -26.77
N GLY A 9 -12.21 15.09 -25.82
CA GLY A 9 -13.24 14.09 -26.09
C GLY A 9 -12.74 12.87 -26.86
N GLU A 10 -11.42 12.69 -26.98
CA GLU A 10 -10.81 11.64 -27.77
C GLU A 10 -10.23 10.52 -26.87
N GLU A 11 -10.60 9.28 -27.17
CA GLU A 11 -10.14 8.11 -26.43
C GLU A 11 -8.86 7.55 -27.02
N MET A 12 -7.79 7.49 -26.22
CA MET A 12 -6.51 6.92 -26.64
C MET A 12 -6.47 5.41 -26.45
N THR A 13 -5.88 4.70 -27.41
CA THR A 13 -5.68 3.23 -27.35
C THR A 13 -4.98 2.81 -26.04
N PRO A 14 -5.56 1.91 -25.23
CA PRO A 14 -4.87 1.32 -24.09
C PRO A 14 -3.67 0.47 -24.51
N ILE A 15 -2.59 0.51 -23.74
CA ILE A 15 -1.40 -0.34 -24.01
C ILE A 15 -1.75 -1.83 -24.05
N THR A 16 -2.75 -2.23 -23.26
CA THR A 16 -3.22 -3.63 -23.22
C THR A 16 -3.83 -4.14 -24.52
N ASN A 17 -4.18 -3.24 -25.44
CA ASN A 17 -4.62 -3.64 -26.79
C ASN A 17 -3.45 -4.07 -27.68
N LEU A 18 -2.22 -3.64 -27.34
CA LEU A 18 -1.00 -4.00 -28.05
C LEU A 18 -0.33 -5.22 -27.41
N ILE A 19 -0.15 -5.18 -26.09
CA ILE A 19 0.64 -6.20 -25.39
C ILE A 19 -0.21 -7.32 -24.76
N GLY A 20 -1.54 -7.19 -24.75
CA GLY A 20 -2.44 -8.15 -24.10
C GLY A 20 -2.52 -7.99 -22.58
N LYS A 21 -3.08 -9.00 -21.90
CA LYS A 21 -3.29 -9.02 -20.43
C LYS A 21 -2.99 -10.41 -19.86
N GLY A 22 -2.60 -10.43 -18.57
CA GLY A 22 -2.41 -11.66 -17.81
C GLY A 22 -1.26 -12.52 -18.31
N ARG A 23 -1.43 -13.84 -18.31
CA ARG A 23 -0.35 -14.80 -18.62
C ARG A 23 0.10 -14.79 -20.10
N SER A 24 -0.70 -14.26 -21.00
CA SER A 24 -0.39 -14.14 -22.44
C SER A 24 0.13 -12.75 -22.81
N GLN A 25 0.48 -11.92 -21.85
CA GLN A 25 1.02 -10.60 -22.08
C GLN A 25 2.43 -10.72 -22.70
N ILE A 26 2.64 -10.01 -23.80
CA ILE A 26 3.93 -9.88 -24.47
C ILE A 26 4.65 -8.59 -24.06
N THR A 27 5.92 -8.47 -24.37
CA THR A 27 6.69 -7.25 -24.17
C THR A 27 6.50 -6.29 -25.35
N MET A 28 6.78 -4.98 -25.15
CA MET A 28 6.53 -3.97 -26.18
C MET A 28 7.43 -4.12 -27.40
N ASP A 29 8.62 -4.71 -27.25
CA ASP A 29 9.56 -5.04 -28.33
C ASP A 29 9.08 -6.19 -29.24
N GLU A 30 8.13 -7.01 -28.76
CA GLU A 30 7.48 -8.05 -29.57
C GLU A 30 6.29 -7.52 -30.38
N VAL A 31 5.83 -6.27 -30.11
CA VAL A 31 4.72 -5.67 -30.84
C VAL A 31 5.17 -5.24 -32.24
N PRO A 32 4.46 -5.60 -33.34
CA PRO A 32 4.80 -5.14 -34.65
C PRO A 32 4.87 -3.63 -34.78
N ILE A 33 5.89 -3.09 -35.45
CA ILE A 33 6.11 -1.65 -35.59
C ILE A 33 4.87 -0.92 -36.16
N LYS A 34 4.16 -1.55 -37.10
CA LYS A 34 2.94 -0.99 -37.71
C LYS A 34 1.83 -0.70 -36.67
N ASP A 35 1.82 -1.44 -35.56
CA ASP A 35 0.83 -1.30 -34.49
C ASP A 35 1.37 -0.42 -33.35
N ALA A 36 2.67 -0.50 -33.05
CA ALA A 36 3.33 0.31 -32.04
C ALA A 36 3.50 1.79 -32.47
N ALA A 37 3.78 2.05 -33.78
CA ALA A 37 4.04 3.41 -34.26
C ALA A 37 2.84 4.36 -34.10
N PRO A 38 1.60 4.01 -34.47
CA PRO A 38 0.43 4.88 -34.23
C PRO A 38 0.19 5.14 -32.74
N TYR A 39 0.43 4.14 -31.90
CA TYR A 39 0.30 4.27 -30.43
C TYR A 39 1.30 5.30 -29.88
N ALA A 40 2.59 5.16 -30.22
CA ALA A 40 3.64 6.07 -29.77
C ALA A 40 3.44 7.50 -30.34
N ALA A 41 3.03 7.60 -31.62
CA ALA A 41 2.74 8.90 -32.24
C ALA A 41 1.56 9.62 -31.53
N ALA A 42 0.51 8.89 -31.14
CA ALA A 42 -0.59 9.46 -30.39
C ALA A 42 -0.16 9.97 -29.01
N ASP A 43 0.70 9.23 -28.30
CA ASP A 43 1.22 9.67 -26.99
C ASP A 43 2.01 11.00 -27.12
N ALA A 44 2.85 11.15 -28.14
CA ALA A 44 3.60 12.39 -28.40
C ALA A 44 2.68 13.55 -28.81
N TYR A 45 1.77 13.31 -29.76
CA TYR A 45 0.85 14.30 -30.32
C TYR A 45 -0.07 14.90 -29.26
N TYR A 46 -0.70 14.06 -28.43
CA TYR A 46 -1.57 14.58 -27.38
C TYR A 46 -0.82 15.22 -26.23
N THR A 47 0.40 14.79 -25.94
CA THR A 47 1.26 15.48 -24.95
C THR A 47 1.57 16.90 -25.40
N GLU A 48 1.92 17.10 -26.68
CA GLU A 48 2.15 18.42 -27.25
C GLU A 48 0.89 19.30 -27.19
N LYS A 49 -0.26 18.76 -27.57
CA LYS A 49 -1.54 19.48 -27.52
C LYS A 49 -2.00 19.85 -26.10
N LEU A 50 -1.75 19.00 -25.11
CA LEU A 50 -2.12 19.25 -23.72
C LEU A 50 -1.28 20.35 -23.08
N TYR A 51 -0.01 20.50 -23.47
CA TYR A 51 0.91 21.44 -22.84
C TYR A 51 0.39 22.89 -22.78
N PRO A 52 -0.05 23.53 -23.89
CA PRO A 52 -0.55 24.90 -23.84
C PRO A 52 -1.82 25.05 -23.00
N LEU A 53 -2.72 24.07 -23.04
CA LEU A 53 -3.95 24.09 -22.26
C LEU A 53 -3.65 24.06 -20.76
N LEU A 54 -2.83 23.10 -20.34
CA LEU A 54 -2.45 22.95 -18.92
C LEU A 54 -1.65 24.15 -18.43
N LYS A 55 -0.79 24.76 -19.26
CA LYS A 55 -0.05 25.97 -18.92
C LYS A 55 -0.99 27.16 -18.69
N THR A 56 -2.03 27.31 -19.50
CA THR A 56 -3.07 28.33 -19.32
C THR A 56 -3.81 28.11 -18.01
N GLU A 57 -4.21 26.86 -17.71
CA GLU A 57 -4.90 26.49 -16.48
C GLU A 57 -4.06 26.79 -15.22
N LEU A 58 -2.74 26.51 -15.24
CA LEU A 58 -1.83 26.86 -14.16
C LEU A 58 -1.84 28.38 -13.89
N SER A 59 -1.86 29.20 -14.95
CA SER A 59 -1.92 30.66 -14.83
C SER A 59 -3.26 31.14 -14.27
N GLU A 60 -4.37 30.61 -14.76
CA GLU A 60 -5.71 30.95 -14.29
C GLU A 60 -5.91 30.60 -12.81
N LYS A 61 -5.34 29.48 -12.36
CA LYS A 61 -5.36 29.07 -10.96
C LYS A 61 -4.34 29.75 -10.07
N ASN A 62 -3.50 30.63 -10.62
CA ASN A 62 -2.43 31.36 -9.92
C ASN A 62 -1.40 30.42 -9.22
N ILE A 63 -1.10 29.26 -9.81
CA ILE A 63 -0.15 28.28 -9.29
C ILE A 63 1.10 28.11 -10.16
N THR A 64 1.30 28.96 -11.16
CA THR A 64 2.48 28.94 -12.05
C THR A 64 3.78 29.04 -11.25
N LYS A 65 3.82 29.91 -10.23
CA LYS A 65 5.00 30.07 -9.37
C LYS A 65 5.33 28.78 -8.61
N LEU A 66 4.34 28.09 -8.07
CA LEU A 66 4.54 26.78 -7.44
C LEU A 66 5.13 25.77 -8.43
N TYR A 67 4.57 25.73 -9.63
CA TYR A 67 5.03 24.82 -10.68
C TYR A 67 6.48 25.11 -11.09
N ASP A 68 6.81 26.36 -11.43
CA ASP A 68 8.12 26.75 -11.99
C ASP A 68 9.23 26.75 -10.92
N GLU A 69 8.94 27.20 -9.69
CA GLU A 69 9.95 27.39 -8.64
C GLU A 69 10.10 26.19 -7.70
N VAL A 70 9.10 25.30 -7.62
CA VAL A 70 9.11 24.16 -6.70
C VAL A 70 9.01 22.83 -7.46
N GLU A 71 7.90 22.58 -8.16
CA GLU A 71 7.61 21.28 -8.73
C GLU A 71 8.61 20.86 -9.82
N ILE A 72 8.96 21.76 -10.74
CA ILE A 72 9.92 21.46 -11.80
C ILE A 72 11.35 21.29 -11.28
N PRO A 73 11.90 22.19 -10.43
CA PRO A 73 13.23 21.98 -9.85
C PRO A 73 13.33 20.72 -8.98
N LEU A 74 12.24 20.33 -8.28
CA LEU A 74 12.19 19.14 -7.44
C LEU A 74 12.43 17.85 -8.25
N ILE A 75 12.03 17.80 -9.52
CA ILE A 75 12.26 16.64 -10.39
C ILE A 75 13.75 16.24 -10.42
N GLN A 76 14.65 17.20 -10.54
CA GLN A 76 16.10 16.93 -10.58
C GLN A 76 16.63 16.37 -9.26
N ILE A 77 16.06 16.81 -8.14
CA ILE A 77 16.41 16.31 -6.81
C ILE A 77 15.92 14.87 -6.67
N LEU A 78 14.67 14.59 -7.03
CA LEU A 78 14.09 13.26 -6.95
C LEU A 78 14.83 12.25 -7.86
N ILE A 79 15.22 12.66 -9.06
CA ILE A 79 16.06 11.83 -9.95
C ILE A 79 17.37 11.45 -9.26
N LYS A 80 18.08 12.42 -8.66
CA LYS A 80 19.31 12.14 -7.91
C LYS A 80 19.09 11.22 -6.72
N MET A 81 17.98 11.38 -5.99
CA MET A 81 17.62 10.51 -4.87
C MET A 81 17.36 9.07 -5.36
N GLN A 82 16.64 8.90 -6.49
CA GLN A 82 16.40 7.59 -7.10
C GLN A 82 17.71 6.93 -7.56
N GLN A 83 18.58 7.71 -8.22
CA GLN A 83 19.89 7.22 -8.67
C GLN A 83 20.82 6.85 -7.52
N ASN A 84 20.83 7.66 -6.47
CA ASN A 84 21.66 7.39 -5.29
C ASN A 84 21.15 6.16 -4.51
N GLY A 85 19.83 5.97 -4.46
CA GLY A 85 19.21 4.93 -3.64
C GLY A 85 19.47 5.09 -2.14
N VAL A 86 19.00 4.12 -1.36
CA VAL A 86 19.13 4.08 0.11
C VAL A 86 19.85 2.81 0.52
N SER A 87 20.88 2.93 1.37
CA SER A 87 21.57 1.79 1.95
C SER A 87 20.75 1.19 3.10
N LEU A 88 20.75 -0.14 3.20
CA LEU A 88 20.12 -0.88 4.28
C LEU A 88 21.17 -1.55 5.17
N ASN A 89 20.91 -1.61 6.47
CA ASN A 89 21.67 -2.44 7.39
C ASN A 89 21.08 -3.87 7.37
N ILE A 90 21.50 -4.67 6.41
CA ILE A 90 20.98 -6.03 6.20
C ILE A 90 21.15 -6.92 7.44
N PRO A 91 22.32 -6.96 8.12
CA PRO A 91 22.47 -7.73 9.36
C PRO A 91 21.45 -7.37 10.43
N LEU A 92 21.18 -6.09 10.63
CA LEU A 92 20.18 -5.62 11.59
C LEU A 92 18.77 -6.04 11.20
N LEU A 93 18.41 -5.96 9.91
CA LEU A 93 17.09 -6.40 9.43
C LEU A 93 16.89 -7.90 9.64
N HIS A 94 17.92 -8.73 9.43
CA HIS A 94 17.82 -10.16 9.71
C HIS A 94 17.68 -10.46 11.22
N GLU A 95 18.36 -9.72 12.08
CA GLU A 95 18.22 -9.84 13.53
C GLU A 95 16.80 -9.44 13.97
N MET A 96 16.29 -8.31 13.45
CA MET A 96 14.93 -7.86 13.71
C MET A 96 13.88 -8.87 13.21
N SER A 97 14.08 -9.46 12.02
CA SER A 97 13.20 -10.49 11.48
C SER A 97 13.11 -11.70 12.39
N LYS A 98 14.24 -12.16 12.92
CA LYS A 98 14.28 -13.27 13.88
C LYS A 98 13.56 -12.90 15.18
N THR A 99 13.89 -11.75 15.76
CA THR A 99 13.30 -11.30 17.02
C THR A 99 11.77 -11.15 16.91
N LEU A 100 11.29 -10.48 15.86
CA LEU A 100 9.86 -10.35 15.59
C LEU A 100 9.20 -11.72 15.35
N GLY A 101 9.88 -12.62 14.65
CA GLY A 101 9.39 -13.97 14.42
C GLY A 101 9.22 -14.77 15.72
N ASP A 102 10.15 -14.66 16.66
CA ASP A 102 10.07 -15.32 17.96
C ASP A 102 8.97 -14.69 18.83
N GLN A 103 8.82 -13.36 18.82
CA GLN A 103 7.74 -12.66 19.52
C GLN A 103 6.36 -13.05 18.98
N LEU A 104 6.18 -13.10 17.66
CA LEU A 104 4.93 -13.52 17.02
C LEU A 104 4.53 -14.95 17.42
N LYS A 105 5.50 -15.88 17.47
CA LYS A 105 5.25 -17.25 17.93
C LYS A 105 4.84 -17.33 19.40
N ASN A 106 5.43 -16.49 20.24
CA ASN A 106 5.05 -16.43 21.66
C ASN A 106 3.62 -15.92 21.81
N ILE A 107 3.25 -14.81 21.14
CA ILE A 107 1.87 -14.30 21.17
C ILE A 107 0.89 -15.35 20.66
N GLU A 108 1.22 -16.05 19.57
CA GLU A 108 0.39 -17.11 19.02
C GLU A 108 0.18 -18.25 20.02
N SER A 109 1.24 -18.72 20.69
CA SER A 109 1.18 -19.77 21.70
C SER A 109 0.37 -19.36 22.94
N GLU A 110 0.54 -18.10 23.39
CA GLU A 110 -0.24 -17.55 24.51
C GLU A 110 -1.72 -17.46 24.14
N MET A 111 -2.03 -17.01 22.93
CA MET A 111 -3.42 -16.95 22.46
C MET A 111 -4.06 -18.33 22.35
N PHE A 112 -3.35 -19.34 21.85
CA PHE A 112 -3.86 -20.73 21.81
C PHE A 112 -4.13 -21.27 23.21
N THR A 113 -3.29 -20.90 24.18
CA THR A 113 -3.50 -21.25 25.58
C THR A 113 -4.74 -20.56 26.17
N LEU A 114 -4.92 -19.26 25.87
CA LEU A 114 -6.07 -18.47 26.34
C LEU A 114 -7.40 -18.96 25.74
N ILE A 115 -7.41 -19.29 24.46
CA ILE A 115 -8.61 -19.74 23.74
C ILE A 115 -8.88 -21.25 23.99
N GLY A 116 -7.81 -22.05 24.14
CA GLY A 116 -7.90 -23.49 24.39
C GLY A 116 -7.78 -24.34 23.12
N HIS A 117 -7.57 -23.74 21.96
CA HIS A 117 -7.33 -24.43 20.69
C HIS A 117 -6.51 -23.58 19.71
N GLU A 118 -5.93 -24.22 18.71
CA GLU A 118 -5.20 -23.56 17.64
C GLU A 118 -6.14 -22.93 16.59
N PHE A 119 -5.75 -21.80 16.03
CA PHE A 119 -6.44 -21.12 14.96
C PHE A 119 -5.47 -20.23 14.17
N ASN A 120 -5.89 -19.77 12.99
CA ASN A 120 -5.06 -18.88 12.17
C ASN A 120 -5.35 -17.41 12.46
N LEU A 121 -4.41 -16.72 13.14
CA LEU A 121 -4.50 -15.28 13.45
C LEU A 121 -4.56 -14.39 12.21
N ASN A 122 -4.12 -14.89 11.05
CA ASN A 122 -4.19 -14.17 9.79
C ASN A 122 -5.50 -14.42 9.02
N SER A 123 -6.41 -15.25 9.57
CA SER A 123 -7.73 -15.51 8.98
C SER A 123 -8.81 -14.59 9.58
N PRO A 124 -9.32 -13.58 8.83
CA PRO A 124 -10.39 -12.72 9.33
C PRO A 124 -11.64 -13.48 9.77
N LYS A 125 -11.94 -14.59 9.11
CA LYS A 125 -13.09 -15.43 9.44
C LYS A 125 -12.91 -16.10 10.81
N GLN A 126 -11.78 -16.80 11.02
CA GLN A 126 -11.52 -17.46 12.30
C GLN A 126 -11.44 -16.46 13.46
N LEU A 127 -10.81 -15.31 13.24
CA LEU A 127 -10.81 -14.25 14.25
C LEU A 127 -12.21 -13.72 14.56
N SER A 128 -13.06 -13.56 13.54
CA SER A 128 -14.46 -13.17 13.74
C SER A 128 -15.22 -14.20 14.59
N ASP A 129 -15.02 -15.50 14.32
CA ASP A 129 -15.65 -16.59 15.07
C ASP A 129 -15.20 -16.57 16.54
N ILE A 130 -13.91 -16.40 16.80
CA ILE A 130 -13.37 -16.33 18.18
C ILE A 130 -13.89 -15.09 18.90
N LEU A 131 -13.75 -13.91 18.34
CA LEU A 131 -14.10 -12.68 19.01
C LEU A 131 -15.60 -12.56 19.28
N PHE A 132 -16.43 -12.87 18.29
CA PHE A 132 -17.87 -12.58 18.36
C PHE A 132 -18.73 -13.80 18.73
N SER A 133 -18.26 -15.03 18.47
CA SER A 133 -19.03 -16.24 18.78
C SER A 133 -18.54 -16.94 20.04
N GLU A 134 -17.23 -17.04 20.28
CA GLU A 134 -16.68 -17.73 21.45
C GLU A 134 -16.57 -16.79 22.66
N LEU A 135 -15.98 -15.60 22.48
CA LEU A 135 -15.76 -14.62 23.52
C LEU A 135 -16.95 -13.69 23.73
N ASN A 136 -17.97 -13.75 22.86
CA ASN A 136 -19.16 -12.91 22.91
C ASN A 136 -18.89 -11.42 22.99
N LEU A 137 -17.82 -10.94 22.36
CA LEU A 137 -17.54 -9.52 22.26
C LEU A 137 -18.63 -8.78 21.46
N PRO A 138 -18.90 -7.50 21.78
CA PRO A 138 -19.83 -6.69 21.01
C PRO A 138 -19.45 -6.65 19.53
N PRO A 139 -20.42 -6.81 18.62
CA PRO A 139 -20.14 -6.90 17.21
C PRO A 139 -19.61 -5.57 16.66
N THR A 140 -18.62 -5.66 15.80
CA THR A 140 -18.11 -4.55 15.01
C THR A 140 -18.97 -4.32 13.76
N ARG A 141 -18.51 -3.44 12.84
CA ARG A 141 -19.19 -3.17 11.58
C ARG A 141 -19.47 -4.47 10.81
N LYS A 142 -20.70 -4.64 10.35
CA LYS A 142 -21.12 -5.81 9.54
C LYS A 142 -20.50 -5.73 8.14
N ILE A 143 -19.96 -6.85 7.69
CA ILE A 143 -19.43 -7.05 6.33
C ILE A 143 -20.08 -8.31 5.72
N GLN A 144 -19.83 -8.58 4.43
CA GLN A 144 -20.45 -9.70 3.73
C GLN A 144 -20.14 -11.08 4.36
N SER A 145 -18.97 -11.23 4.99
CA SER A 145 -18.50 -12.48 5.63
C SER A 145 -18.68 -12.51 7.15
N GLY A 146 -19.49 -11.63 7.74
CA GLY A 146 -19.69 -11.54 9.20
C GLY A 146 -19.42 -10.15 9.76
N HIS A 147 -18.64 -10.05 10.83
CA HIS A 147 -18.21 -8.79 11.44
C HIS A 147 -16.76 -8.46 11.06
N SER A 148 -16.49 -7.16 10.85
CA SER A 148 -15.14 -6.73 10.50
C SER A 148 -14.17 -6.98 11.65
N THR A 149 -13.03 -7.55 11.30
CA THR A 149 -11.87 -7.70 12.20
C THR A 149 -10.70 -6.83 11.72
N ASP A 150 -10.92 -5.80 10.89
CA ASP A 150 -9.85 -4.87 10.50
C ASP A 150 -9.33 -4.07 11.71
N ALA A 151 -8.12 -3.52 11.57
CA ALA A 151 -7.45 -2.83 12.68
C ALA A 151 -8.31 -1.69 13.25
N GLN A 152 -8.92 -0.88 12.38
CA GLN A 152 -9.78 0.22 12.82
C GLN A 152 -10.98 -0.27 13.64
N SER A 153 -11.67 -1.31 13.16
CA SER A 153 -12.84 -1.87 13.86
C SER A 153 -12.47 -2.47 15.22
N LEU A 154 -11.30 -3.10 15.34
CA LEU A 154 -10.81 -3.66 16.59
C LEU A 154 -10.32 -2.56 17.56
N ASP A 155 -9.65 -1.51 17.07
CA ASP A 155 -9.25 -0.35 17.87
C ASP A 155 -10.47 0.42 18.41
N GLU A 156 -11.51 0.57 17.59
CA GLU A 156 -12.78 1.17 18.03
C GLU A 156 -13.46 0.31 19.12
N LEU A 157 -13.46 -1.02 18.94
CA LEU A 157 -14.01 -1.95 19.92
C LEU A 157 -13.24 -1.88 21.24
N LYS A 158 -11.90 -1.89 21.19
CA LYS A 158 -11.04 -1.71 22.37
C LYS A 158 -11.33 -0.40 23.07
N SER A 159 -11.41 0.70 22.33
CA SER A 159 -11.70 2.02 22.89
C SER A 159 -13.07 2.08 23.57
N LYS A 160 -14.07 1.36 23.07
CA LYS A 160 -15.39 1.25 23.71
C LYS A 160 -15.33 0.46 25.03
N LEU A 161 -14.56 -0.64 25.05
CA LEU A 161 -14.33 -1.42 26.26
C LEU A 161 -13.59 -0.58 27.32
N ASP A 162 -12.54 0.14 26.93
CA ASP A 162 -11.74 0.99 27.81
C ASP A 162 -12.58 2.13 28.47
N ARG A 163 -13.60 2.64 27.73
CA ARG A 163 -14.49 3.69 28.23
C ARG A 163 -15.72 3.16 28.98
N GLY A 164 -15.87 1.84 29.07
CA GLY A 164 -17.06 1.22 29.65
C GLY A 164 -18.34 1.40 28.81
N GLU A 165 -18.21 1.75 27.53
CA GLU A 165 -19.33 1.89 26.58
C GLU A 165 -19.73 0.52 25.98
N ALA A 166 -18.93 -0.50 26.19
CA ALA A 166 -19.20 -1.88 25.83
C ALA A 166 -18.77 -2.79 26.99
N GLU A 167 -19.51 -3.87 27.20
CA GLU A 167 -19.21 -4.86 28.20
C GLU A 167 -18.88 -6.21 27.55
N THR A 168 -18.05 -6.99 28.21
CA THR A 168 -17.78 -8.38 27.85
C THR A 168 -17.94 -9.25 29.09
N ALA A 169 -18.60 -10.41 28.92
CA ALA A 169 -18.78 -11.37 30.00
C ALA A 169 -17.56 -12.28 30.20
N ASP A 170 -16.72 -12.40 29.18
CA ASP A 170 -15.53 -13.27 29.21
C ASP A 170 -14.30 -12.46 29.65
N PRO A 171 -13.67 -12.78 30.78
CA PRO A 171 -12.51 -12.06 31.30
C PRO A 171 -11.29 -12.12 30.34
N ARG A 172 -11.21 -13.09 29.44
CA ARG A 172 -10.11 -13.23 28.47
C ARG A 172 -10.20 -12.25 27.30
N SER A 173 -11.38 -11.69 27.06
CA SER A 173 -11.68 -10.87 25.87
C SER A 173 -10.73 -9.73 25.67
N TYR A 174 -10.35 -9.03 26.73
CA TYR A 174 -9.45 -7.89 26.68
C TYR A 174 -8.03 -8.29 26.31
N ASP A 175 -7.52 -9.35 26.94
CA ASP A 175 -6.18 -9.87 26.67
C ASP A 175 -6.07 -10.41 25.23
N VAL A 176 -7.08 -11.17 24.77
CA VAL A 176 -7.13 -11.68 23.39
C VAL A 176 -7.19 -10.54 22.38
N LEU A 177 -8.00 -9.50 22.62
CA LEU A 177 -8.10 -8.36 21.72
C LEU A 177 -6.77 -7.60 21.62
N ASN A 178 -6.10 -7.36 22.75
CA ASN A 178 -4.78 -6.73 22.79
C ASN A 178 -3.74 -7.57 22.03
N SER A 179 -3.69 -8.88 22.26
CA SER A 179 -2.76 -9.77 21.59
C SER A 179 -2.97 -9.83 20.09
N ILE A 180 -4.23 -9.76 19.61
CA ILE A 180 -4.53 -9.68 18.17
C ILE A 180 -3.99 -8.38 17.57
N LEU A 181 -4.20 -7.26 18.23
CA LEU A 181 -3.71 -5.95 17.75
C LEU A 181 -2.19 -5.92 17.70
N GLU A 182 -1.53 -6.36 18.77
CA GLU A 182 -0.07 -6.47 18.85
C GLU A 182 0.50 -7.42 17.79
N TYR A 183 -0.07 -8.61 17.65
CA TYR A 183 0.32 -9.58 16.62
C TYR A 183 0.26 -8.98 15.21
N ARG A 184 -0.82 -8.26 14.90
CA ARG A 184 -1.01 -7.64 13.58
C ARG A 184 -0.02 -6.54 13.30
N GLU A 185 0.24 -5.68 14.29
CA GLU A 185 1.24 -4.62 14.16
C GLU A 185 2.62 -5.20 13.90
N MET A 186 3.07 -6.14 14.71
CA MET A 186 4.36 -6.82 14.55
C MET A 186 4.45 -7.60 13.23
N SER A 187 3.41 -8.33 12.87
CA SER A 187 3.35 -9.10 11.62
C SER A 187 3.44 -8.19 10.39
N LYS A 188 2.76 -7.04 10.43
CA LYS A 188 2.82 -6.03 9.36
C LYS A 188 4.21 -5.42 9.26
N ILE A 189 4.83 -5.03 10.38
CA ILE A 189 6.20 -4.49 10.39
C ILE A 189 7.16 -5.52 9.82
N LYS A 190 7.09 -6.76 10.30
CA LYS A 190 7.95 -7.85 9.84
C LYS A 190 7.79 -8.08 8.34
N SER A 191 6.59 -8.37 7.87
CA SER A 191 6.35 -8.78 6.49
C SER A 191 6.50 -7.63 5.48
N THR A 192 6.03 -6.42 5.83
CA THR A 192 6.00 -5.29 4.89
C THR A 192 7.33 -4.58 4.77
N TYR A 193 8.10 -4.53 5.85
CA TYR A 193 9.35 -3.75 5.88
C TYR A 193 10.58 -4.61 6.14
N VAL A 194 10.59 -5.37 7.23
CA VAL A 194 11.81 -6.05 7.69
C VAL A 194 12.23 -7.16 6.74
N ASP A 195 11.28 -7.97 6.27
CA ASP A 195 11.56 -9.09 5.36
C ASP A 195 11.61 -8.65 3.89
N SER A 196 10.76 -7.71 3.49
CA SER A 196 10.64 -7.35 2.07
C SER A 196 11.72 -6.36 1.59
N LEU A 197 12.18 -5.44 2.44
CA LEU A 197 13.18 -4.46 2.02
C LEU A 197 14.51 -5.10 1.56
N PRO A 198 15.06 -6.14 2.23
CA PRO A 198 16.26 -6.83 1.74
C PRO A 198 16.12 -7.43 0.34
N GLU A 199 14.92 -7.90 -0.02
CA GLU A 199 14.65 -8.50 -1.34
C GLU A 199 14.69 -7.48 -2.49
N LEU A 200 14.51 -6.18 -2.16
CA LEU A 200 14.56 -5.08 -3.12
C LEU A 200 15.98 -4.53 -3.33
N LEU A 201 16.98 -5.12 -2.69
CA LEU A 201 18.36 -4.67 -2.78
C LEU A 201 18.90 -4.88 -4.20
N ASN A 202 19.35 -3.82 -4.84
CA ASN A 202 20.06 -3.91 -6.10
C ASN A 202 21.47 -4.49 -5.84
N THR A 203 21.79 -5.60 -6.48
CA THR A 203 23.05 -6.34 -6.27
C THR A 203 24.31 -5.61 -6.76
N GLU A 204 24.17 -4.67 -7.71
CA GLU A 204 25.27 -3.90 -8.24
C GLU A 204 25.62 -2.71 -7.34
N THR A 205 24.60 -2.02 -6.80
CA THR A 205 24.77 -0.81 -5.99
C THR A 205 24.75 -1.08 -4.50
N ASN A 206 24.29 -2.26 -4.05
CA ASN A 206 23.97 -2.60 -2.67
C ASN A 206 23.03 -1.58 -2.00
N ARG A 207 22.07 -1.04 -2.79
CA ARG A 207 21.12 -0.04 -2.33
C ARG A 207 19.72 -0.35 -2.87
N VAL A 208 18.71 0.15 -2.20
CA VAL A 208 17.32 0.12 -2.67
C VAL A 208 17.04 1.40 -3.43
N HIS A 209 16.49 1.27 -4.64
CA HIS A 209 16.13 2.38 -5.52
C HIS A 209 14.61 2.44 -5.64
N THR A 210 14.00 3.41 -4.98
CA THR A 210 12.55 3.64 -5.04
C THR A 210 12.19 4.63 -6.13
N SER A 211 10.91 4.66 -6.54
CA SER A 211 10.37 5.65 -7.46
C SER A 211 9.55 6.68 -6.70
N TYR A 212 9.92 7.95 -6.78
CA TYR A 212 9.19 9.04 -6.15
C TYR A 212 8.10 9.60 -7.06
N ARG A 213 6.90 9.79 -6.52
CA ARG A 213 5.75 10.36 -7.23
C ARG A 213 5.30 11.65 -6.56
N GLN A 214 5.39 12.79 -7.27
CA GLN A 214 4.98 14.11 -6.78
C GLN A 214 3.46 14.26 -6.73
N THR A 215 2.74 13.61 -7.64
CA THR A 215 1.29 13.73 -7.81
C THR A 215 0.50 12.55 -7.20
N GLY A 216 1.12 11.77 -6.36
CA GLY A 216 0.51 10.56 -5.78
C GLY A 216 -0.50 10.82 -4.66
N THR A 217 -0.50 12.02 -4.07
CA THR A 217 -1.36 12.37 -2.93
C THR A 217 -1.98 13.75 -3.11
N ALA A 218 -3.23 13.91 -2.63
CA ALA A 218 -3.93 15.21 -2.65
C ALA A 218 -3.36 16.23 -1.64
N THR A 219 -2.55 15.77 -0.68
CA THR A 219 -1.99 16.61 0.40
C THR A 219 -0.64 17.23 0.05
N GLY A 220 -0.10 16.97 -1.14
CA GLY A 220 1.24 17.41 -1.55
C GLY A 220 2.40 16.59 -0.96
N ARG A 221 2.11 15.45 -0.30
CA ARG A 221 3.15 14.50 0.11
C ARG A 221 3.70 13.77 -1.10
N ILE A 222 5.00 13.53 -1.10
CA ILE A 222 5.64 12.64 -2.07
C ILE A 222 5.38 11.19 -1.64
N SER A 223 4.93 10.36 -2.57
CA SER A 223 4.82 8.92 -2.36
C SER A 223 5.97 8.17 -3.03
N SER A 224 6.33 7.03 -2.49
CA SER A 224 7.38 6.15 -3.00
C SER A 224 6.92 4.70 -3.05
#